data_dd123ac6c37df37721ec92d3e659c212
#
_entry.id   dd123ac6c37df37721ec92d3e659c212
#
_cell.length_a   1.000
_cell.length_b   1.000
_cell.length_c   1.000
_cell.angle_alpha   90.00
_cell.angle_beta   90.00
_cell.angle_gamma   90.00
#
_symmetry.space_group_name_H-M   'P 1'
#
loop_
_entity.id
_entity.type
_entity.pdbx_description
1 polymer ?
#
loop_
_entity_poly.entity_id
_entity_poly.type
_entity_poly.pdbx_seq_one_letter_code
_entity_poly.pdbx_strand_id
1 'polypeptide(L)'
;VTTPGIDYRALFAVTPSPYLVLAPDLVVADVNEAYLRATGRTRDELIGRYLFDVHPDNPADPEANGVRNLNASLQRVLRSRAPDTMAVQKYDVPVSGRPGVFQVKWWSPINTPVLGPDGEVQWIIHRVEDMTEFVLTRSPRSRPGDPGEERSAMEAELYARAQELQRLNEELREAHARERQTALTLQEAMLHSPDLAGHRDIAVRYMPATQSLNVCGDWYDVVDLSEDTFTVAVGDVVGHGLEAAAVMGMLRSALSAAVRAIHEPGKAMDVLCRYARTFEGALATTAVKAVIDTRRRHITYTSAGHLPPALSRSDGTVSLLDQATEPPLGVVTGQATRAQATVAYTPGDTLVLYTDGLIERRDEDIDAGLRRLTGALARHARLSPCRLADALLASLGVADSGCDDIALVIVRL
;
A
#
# COMPACT_ATOMS: atom_id res chain seq x y z
N VAL A 1 -19.56 -35.02 27.26
CA VAL A 1 -20.51 -34.69 26.18
C VAL A 1 -19.68 -34.19 25.01
N THR A 2 -19.44 -35.04 24.03
CA THR A 2 -18.79 -34.66 22.76
C THR A 2 -19.76 -33.77 21.99
N THR A 3 -19.42 -32.51 21.79
CA THR A 3 -20.18 -31.62 20.92
C THR A 3 -20.19 -32.24 19.51
N PRO A 4 -21.38 -32.51 18.89
CA PRO A 4 -21.40 -33.00 17.53
C PRO A 4 -20.65 -32.02 16.60
N GLY A 5 -19.81 -32.52 15.71
CA GLY A 5 -19.12 -31.70 14.73
C GLY A 5 -20.15 -30.92 13.90
N ILE A 6 -19.90 -29.61 13.71
CA ILE A 6 -20.79 -28.74 12.91
C ILE A 6 -20.70 -29.16 11.45
N ASP A 7 -21.82 -29.53 10.86
CA ASP A 7 -21.92 -29.76 9.40
C ASP A 7 -22.11 -28.42 8.67
N TYR A 8 -21.01 -27.81 8.30
CA TYR A 8 -21.01 -26.52 7.59
C TYR A 8 -21.70 -26.60 6.22
N ARG A 9 -21.68 -27.76 5.55
CA ARG A 9 -22.35 -27.96 4.27
C ARG A 9 -23.88 -27.93 4.43
N ALA A 10 -24.39 -28.60 5.44
CA ALA A 10 -25.82 -28.57 5.76
C ALA A 10 -26.26 -27.15 6.19
N LEU A 11 -25.45 -26.45 7.00
CA LEU A 11 -25.74 -25.08 7.38
C LEU A 11 -25.77 -24.14 6.16
N PHE A 12 -24.80 -24.23 5.26
CA PHE A 12 -24.77 -23.43 4.04
C PHE A 12 -26.01 -23.69 3.17
N ALA A 13 -26.38 -24.95 2.98
CA ALA A 13 -27.50 -25.33 2.15
C ALA A 13 -28.83 -24.69 2.62
N VAL A 14 -29.08 -24.64 3.95
CA VAL A 14 -30.36 -24.16 4.53
C VAL A 14 -30.35 -22.67 4.88
N THR A 15 -29.24 -21.97 4.75
CA THR A 15 -29.15 -20.53 5.04
C THR A 15 -30.20 -19.77 4.23
N PRO A 16 -31.01 -18.88 4.86
CA PRO A 16 -32.14 -18.23 4.19
C PRO A 16 -31.73 -17.18 3.16
N SER A 17 -30.56 -16.55 3.29
CA SER A 17 -30.04 -15.61 2.32
C SER A 17 -29.45 -16.32 1.10
N PRO A 18 -29.69 -15.83 -0.13
CA PRO A 18 -29.12 -16.40 -1.35
C PRO A 18 -27.60 -16.20 -1.40
N TYR A 19 -26.86 -17.31 -1.49
CA TYR A 19 -25.40 -17.34 -1.59
C TYR A 19 -24.93 -18.16 -2.80
N LEU A 20 -23.95 -17.61 -3.49
CA LEU A 20 -23.15 -18.24 -4.53
C LEU A 20 -21.68 -18.18 -4.12
N VAL A 21 -20.92 -19.25 -4.29
CA VAL A 21 -19.50 -19.30 -4.05
C VAL A 21 -18.79 -19.36 -5.40
N LEU A 22 -17.83 -18.44 -5.60
CA LEU A 22 -17.03 -18.34 -6.82
C LEU A 22 -15.57 -18.66 -6.52
N ALA A 23 -14.93 -19.37 -7.45
CA ALA A 23 -13.47 -19.44 -7.50
C ALA A 23 -12.89 -18.10 -8.03
N PRO A 24 -11.58 -17.84 -7.88
CA PRO A 24 -10.95 -16.59 -8.35
C PRO A 24 -11.08 -16.34 -9.85
N ASP A 25 -11.25 -17.37 -10.66
CA ASP A 25 -11.53 -17.31 -12.09
C ASP A 25 -13.01 -17.09 -12.43
N LEU A 26 -13.82 -16.80 -11.39
CA LEU A 26 -15.26 -16.55 -11.46
C LEU A 26 -16.08 -17.76 -11.92
N VAL A 27 -15.55 -18.97 -11.77
CA VAL A 27 -16.30 -20.21 -11.95
C VAL A 27 -17.11 -20.49 -10.69
N VAL A 28 -18.37 -20.90 -10.87
CA VAL A 28 -19.28 -21.22 -9.77
C VAL A 28 -18.84 -22.52 -9.10
N ALA A 29 -18.42 -22.43 -7.84
CA ALA A 29 -17.97 -23.57 -7.03
C ALA A 29 -19.10 -24.20 -6.22
N ASP A 30 -19.99 -23.38 -5.63
CA ASP A 30 -21.12 -23.86 -4.84
C ASP A 30 -22.27 -22.84 -4.83
N VAL A 31 -23.49 -23.31 -4.51
CA VAL A 31 -24.68 -22.50 -4.35
C VAL A 31 -25.57 -23.08 -3.24
N ASN A 32 -26.30 -22.21 -2.54
CA ASN A 32 -27.28 -22.70 -1.55
C ASN A 32 -28.71 -22.74 -2.11
N GLU A 33 -29.62 -23.38 -1.37
CA GLU A 33 -31.01 -23.54 -1.76
C GLU A 33 -31.76 -22.20 -1.96
N ALA A 34 -31.40 -21.17 -1.18
CA ALA A 34 -32.00 -19.86 -1.30
C ALA A 34 -31.61 -19.18 -2.64
N TYR A 35 -30.40 -19.35 -3.11
CA TYR A 35 -29.94 -18.81 -4.40
C TYR A 35 -30.66 -19.50 -5.58
N LEU A 36 -30.81 -20.82 -5.52
CA LEU A 36 -31.52 -21.58 -6.54
C LEU A 36 -33.00 -21.13 -6.65
N ARG A 37 -33.64 -20.91 -5.51
CA ARG A 37 -35.03 -20.38 -5.49
C ARG A 37 -35.11 -18.95 -6.03
N ALA A 38 -34.17 -18.07 -5.67
CA ALA A 38 -34.21 -16.67 -6.06
C ALA A 38 -33.95 -16.46 -7.56
N THR A 39 -33.12 -17.32 -8.17
CA THR A 39 -32.77 -17.26 -9.59
C THR A 39 -33.58 -18.19 -10.48
N GLY A 40 -34.33 -19.14 -9.91
CA GLY A 40 -35.06 -20.16 -10.65
C GLY A 40 -34.18 -21.16 -11.40
N ARG A 41 -32.89 -21.26 -11.01
CA ARG A 41 -31.90 -22.16 -11.62
C ARG A 41 -31.74 -23.43 -10.84
N THR A 42 -31.23 -24.46 -11.50
CA THR A 42 -30.82 -25.70 -10.83
C THR A 42 -29.32 -25.70 -10.55
N ARG A 43 -28.90 -26.53 -9.61
CA ARG A 43 -27.48 -26.68 -9.25
C ARG A 43 -26.63 -27.13 -10.44
N ASP A 44 -27.13 -28.07 -11.24
CA ASP A 44 -26.44 -28.62 -12.41
C ASP A 44 -26.26 -27.59 -13.53
N GLU A 45 -27.10 -26.57 -13.59
CA GLU A 45 -26.97 -25.47 -14.54
C GLU A 45 -25.88 -24.46 -14.14
N LEU A 46 -25.47 -24.44 -12.88
CA LEU A 46 -24.56 -23.42 -12.35
C LEU A 46 -23.16 -23.93 -12.04
N ILE A 47 -23.06 -25.07 -11.35
CA ILE A 47 -21.78 -25.58 -10.84
C ILE A 47 -20.80 -25.87 -11.98
N GLY A 48 -19.54 -25.42 -11.81
CA GLY A 48 -18.43 -25.59 -12.76
C GLY A 48 -18.54 -24.72 -14.00
N ARG A 49 -19.47 -23.77 -14.06
CA ARG A 49 -19.61 -22.83 -15.18
C ARG A 49 -19.15 -21.43 -14.82
N TYR A 50 -18.69 -20.70 -15.80
CA TYR A 50 -18.36 -19.29 -15.66
C TYR A 50 -19.60 -18.46 -15.35
N LEU A 51 -19.50 -17.56 -14.36
CA LEU A 51 -20.66 -16.82 -13.83
C LEU A 51 -21.46 -16.10 -14.91
N PHE A 52 -20.80 -15.42 -15.84
CA PHE A 52 -21.48 -14.60 -16.84
C PHE A 52 -21.99 -15.39 -18.05
N ASP A 53 -21.59 -16.67 -18.20
CA ASP A 53 -22.20 -17.56 -19.19
C ASP A 53 -23.59 -18.05 -18.71
N VAL A 54 -23.75 -18.20 -17.39
CA VAL A 54 -25.04 -18.65 -16.80
C VAL A 54 -25.94 -17.49 -16.41
N HIS A 55 -25.37 -16.31 -16.24
CA HIS A 55 -26.07 -15.06 -15.99
C HIS A 55 -25.64 -13.99 -17.00
N PRO A 56 -26.03 -14.07 -18.29
CA PRO A 56 -25.79 -13.02 -19.27
C PRO A 56 -26.71 -11.83 -19.05
N ASP A 57 -26.29 -10.64 -19.52
CA ASP A 57 -27.18 -9.49 -19.63
C ASP A 57 -28.37 -9.80 -20.56
N ASN A 58 -29.52 -9.18 -20.30
CA ASN A 58 -30.69 -9.31 -21.15
C ASN A 58 -30.43 -8.61 -22.50
N PRO A 59 -30.34 -9.35 -23.62
CA PRO A 59 -30.03 -8.75 -24.94
C PRO A 59 -31.15 -7.86 -25.48
N ALA A 60 -32.35 -7.93 -24.93
CA ALA A 60 -33.47 -7.08 -25.26
C ALA A 60 -33.48 -5.74 -24.51
N ASP A 61 -32.60 -5.57 -23.50
CA ASP A 61 -32.45 -4.33 -22.74
C ASP A 61 -31.16 -3.60 -23.17
N PRO A 62 -31.25 -2.51 -23.96
CA PRO A 62 -30.07 -1.75 -24.42
C PRO A 62 -29.27 -1.08 -23.29
N GLU A 63 -29.89 -0.90 -22.11
CA GLU A 63 -29.28 -0.28 -20.93
C GLU A 63 -28.76 -1.32 -19.93
N ALA A 64 -28.85 -2.62 -20.25
CA ALA A 64 -28.35 -3.68 -19.39
C ALA A 64 -26.83 -3.52 -19.17
N ASN A 65 -26.46 -3.41 -17.90
CA ASN A 65 -25.07 -3.22 -17.48
C ASN A 65 -24.69 -4.09 -16.25
N GLY A 66 -25.55 -5.04 -15.93
CA GLY A 66 -25.39 -5.89 -14.75
C GLY A 66 -24.11 -6.72 -14.76
N VAL A 67 -23.77 -7.32 -15.91
CA VAL A 67 -22.53 -8.07 -16.13
C VAL A 67 -21.32 -7.17 -15.89
N ARG A 68 -21.30 -5.99 -16.47
CA ARG A 68 -20.19 -5.04 -16.35
C ARG A 68 -19.99 -4.63 -14.87
N ASN A 69 -21.09 -4.25 -14.20
CA ASN A 69 -21.04 -3.76 -12.84
C ASN A 69 -20.63 -4.86 -11.85
N LEU A 70 -21.20 -6.06 -11.98
CA LEU A 70 -20.86 -7.19 -11.13
C LEU A 70 -19.41 -7.63 -11.35
N ASN A 71 -18.95 -7.72 -12.62
CA ASN A 71 -17.57 -8.05 -12.90
C ASN A 71 -16.60 -7.02 -12.30
N ALA A 72 -16.89 -5.73 -12.43
CA ALA A 72 -16.07 -4.68 -11.82
C ALA A 72 -15.97 -4.85 -10.29
N SER A 73 -17.08 -5.18 -9.61
CA SER A 73 -17.12 -5.47 -8.18
C SER A 73 -16.26 -6.69 -7.81
N LEU A 74 -16.44 -7.82 -8.51
CA LEU A 74 -15.69 -9.05 -8.27
C LEU A 74 -14.17 -8.84 -8.50
N GLN A 75 -13.79 -8.09 -9.53
CA GLN A 75 -12.40 -7.74 -9.79
C GLN A 75 -11.82 -6.82 -8.70
N ARG A 76 -12.63 -5.95 -8.09
CA ARG A 76 -12.21 -5.16 -6.92
C ARG A 76 -11.91 -6.08 -5.73
N VAL A 77 -12.82 -7.01 -5.42
CA VAL A 77 -12.64 -7.99 -4.33
C VAL A 77 -11.35 -8.79 -4.50
N LEU A 78 -11.07 -9.27 -5.71
CA LEU A 78 -9.84 -10.02 -6.01
C LEU A 78 -8.58 -9.20 -5.78
N ARG A 79 -8.60 -7.90 -6.15
CA ARG A 79 -7.44 -7.01 -6.01
C ARG A 79 -7.27 -6.48 -4.60
N SER A 80 -8.36 -6.03 -3.96
CA SER A 80 -8.31 -5.38 -2.65
C SER A 80 -8.31 -6.36 -1.48
N ARG A 81 -8.71 -7.62 -1.73
CA ARG A 81 -8.90 -8.65 -0.70
C ARG A 81 -9.88 -8.21 0.41
N ALA A 82 -10.78 -7.29 0.10
CA ALA A 82 -11.77 -6.72 1.00
C ALA A 82 -13.19 -6.87 0.42
N PRO A 83 -14.23 -6.90 1.26
CA PRO A 83 -15.61 -6.95 0.80
C PRO A 83 -15.98 -5.73 -0.06
N ASP A 84 -16.81 -5.94 -1.08
CA ASP A 84 -17.38 -4.90 -1.92
C ASP A 84 -18.92 -4.99 -1.91
N THR A 85 -19.57 -3.90 -1.49
CA THR A 85 -21.04 -3.78 -1.48
C THR A 85 -21.45 -2.97 -2.69
N MET A 86 -22.37 -3.52 -3.48
CA MET A 86 -22.92 -2.85 -4.66
C MET A 86 -24.26 -2.19 -4.32
N ALA A 87 -24.61 -1.11 -5.04
CA ALA A 87 -25.96 -0.56 -4.97
C ALA A 87 -26.99 -1.57 -5.54
N VAL A 88 -28.25 -1.36 -5.19
CA VAL A 88 -29.36 -2.09 -5.81
C VAL A 88 -29.34 -1.81 -7.30
N GLN A 89 -29.31 -2.85 -8.12
CA GLN A 89 -29.24 -2.73 -9.57
C GLN A 89 -30.24 -3.67 -10.26
N LYS A 90 -30.69 -3.26 -11.43
CA LYS A 90 -31.46 -4.11 -12.31
C LYS A 90 -30.54 -5.14 -12.95
N TYR A 91 -30.87 -6.39 -12.82
CA TYR A 91 -30.18 -7.48 -13.47
C TYR A 91 -31.17 -8.61 -13.76
N ASP A 92 -31.64 -8.65 -14.99
CA ASP A 92 -32.67 -9.57 -15.43
C ASP A 92 -32.14 -11.01 -15.44
N VAL A 93 -32.97 -11.95 -14.98
CA VAL A 93 -32.58 -13.36 -14.89
C VAL A 93 -33.26 -14.15 -16.02
N PRO A 94 -32.49 -14.97 -16.79
CA PRO A 94 -33.07 -15.86 -17.78
C PRO A 94 -34.04 -16.85 -17.14
N VAL A 95 -35.23 -17.03 -17.74
CA VAL A 95 -36.24 -17.99 -17.25
C VAL A 95 -35.84 -19.40 -17.68
N SER A 96 -35.69 -20.30 -16.69
CA SER A 96 -35.35 -21.72 -16.94
C SER A 96 -36.38 -22.37 -17.85
N GLY A 97 -35.90 -23.14 -18.85
CA GLY A 97 -36.72 -23.81 -19.83
C GLY A 97 -37.38 -22.92 -20.90
N ARG A 98 -37.09 -21.59 -20.94
CA ARG A 98 -37.62 -20.65 -21.95
C ARG A 98 -36.47 -19.81 -22.55
N PRO A 99 -35.78 -20.30 -23.56
CA PRO A 99 -34.64 -19.57 -24.18
C PRO A 99 -35.09 -18.18 -24.67
N GLY A 100 -34.30 -17.14 -24.35
CA GLY A 100 -34.55 -15.75 -24.76
C GLY A 100 -35.60 -15.00 -23.91
N VAL A 101 -36.21 -15.63 -22.92
CA VAL A 101 -37.15 -14.98 -21.99
C VAL A 101 -36.42 -14.62 -20.71
N PHE A 102 -36.52 -13.34 -20.33
CA PHE A 102 -35.90 -12.80 -19.10
C PHE A 102 -37.00 -12.30 -18.15
N GLN A 103 -36.75 -12.47 -16.88
CA GLN A 103 -37.57 -11.91 -15.79
C GLN A 103 -36.85 -10.68 -15.24
N VAL A 104 -37.53 -9.56 -15.17
CA VAL A 104 -37.04 -8.34 -14.53
C VAL A 104 -36.80 -8.61 -13.05
N LYS A 105 -35.57 -8.36 -12.60
CA LYS A 105 -35.15 -8.53 -11.23
C LYS A 105 -34.28 -7.35 -10.77
N TRP A 106 -34.41 -7.05 -9.48
CA TRP A 106 -33.60 -6.03 -8.80
C TRP A 106 -32.85 -6.68 -7.64
N TRP A 107 -31.54 -6.48 -7.60
CA TRP A 107 -30.66 -7.17 -6.65
C TRP A 107 -29.85 -6.19 -5.82
N SER A 108 -29.62 -6.53 -4.55
CA SER A 108 -28.65 -5.88 -3.66
C SER A 108 -27.48 -6.84 -3.40
N PRO A 109 -26.38 -6.76 -4.18
CA PRO A 109 -25.27 -7.71 -4.07
C PRO A 109 -24.22 -7.26 -3.07
N ILE A 110 -23.61 -8.24 -2.37
CA ILE A 110 -22.41 -8.07 -1.56
C ILE A 110 -21.44 -9.19 -1.92
N ASN A 111 -20.20 -8.81 -2.26
CA ASN A 111 -19.13 -9.75 -2.59
C ASN A 111 -18.08 -9.75 -1.48
N THR A 112 -17.81 -10.90 -0.88
CA THR A 112 -16.91 -11.05 0.27
C THR A 112 -15.82 -12.05 -0.06
N PRO A 113 -14.52 -11.71 0.05
CA PRO A 113 -13.44 -12.65 -0.17
C PRO A 113 -13.31 -13.62 1.01
N VAL A 114 -12.96 -14.87 0.70
CA VAL A 114 -12.47 -15.86 1.65
C VAL A 114 -11.01 -16.07 1.36
N LEU A 115 -10.14 -15.67 2.30
CA LEU A 115 -8.70 -15.75 2.12
C LEU A 115 -8.17 -17.13 2.51
N GLY A 116 -7.20 -17.61 1.74
CA GLY A 116 -6.42 -18.80 2.06
C GLY A 116 -5.34 -18.52 3.12
N PRO A 117 -4.62 -19.55 3.57
CA PRO A 117 -3.51 -19.41 4.51
C PRO A 117 -2.35 -18.54 4.00
N ASP A 118 -2.24 -18.37 2.68
CA ASP A 118 -1.28 -17.54 1.97
C ASP A 118 -1.72 -16.08 1.82
N GLY A 119 -2.90 -15.72 2.35
CA GLY A 119 -3.49 -14.40 2.23
C GLY A 119 -4.08 -14.10 0.84
N GLU A 120 -4.07 -15.05 -0.10
CA GLU A 120 -4.70 -14.89 -1.40
C GLU A 120 -6.21 -15.22 -1.34
N VAL A 121 -6.98 -14.65 -2.28
CA VAL A 121 -8.42 -14.96 -2.36
C VAL A 121 -8.60 -16.39 -2.87
N GLN A 122 -9.07 -17.27 -2.00
CA GLN A 122 -9.38 -18.66 -2.34
C GLN A 122 -10.79 -18.81 -2.91
N TRP A 123 -11.74 -18.07 -2.36
CA TRP A 123 -13.13 -18.03 -2.80
C TRP A 123 -13.74 -16.64 -2.65
N ILE A 124 -14.81 -16.36 -3.40
CA ILE A 124 -15.65 -15.19 -3.20
C ILE A 124 -17.05 -15.67 -2.85
N ILE A 125 -17.59 -15.18 -1.73
CA ILE A 125 -18.98 -15.36 -1.37
C ILE A 125 -19.78 -14.22 -1.99
N HIS A 126 -20.59 -14.52 -2.99
CA HIS A 126 -21.53 -13.60 -3.61
C HIS A 126 -22.91 -13.77 -2.94
N ARG A 127 -23.29 -12.82 -2.10
CA ARG A 127 -24.60 -12.73 -1.50
C ARG A 127 -25.46 -11.79 -2.34
N VAL A 128 -26.69 -12.20 -2.64
CA VAL A 128 -27.69 -11.34 -3.29
C VAL A 128 -28.97 -11.30 -2.49
N GLU A 129 -29.66 -10.19 -2.54
CA GLU A 129 -30.99 -10.03 -1.96
C GLU A 129 -31.94 -9.56 -3.06
N ASP A 130 -33.07 -10.25 -3.25
CA ASP A 130 -34.09 -9.93 -4.25
C ASP A 130 -34.93 -8.75 -3.75
N MET A 131 -34.71 -7.59 -4.35
CA MET A 131 -35.41 -6.34 -4.06
C MET A 131 -36.56 -6.05 -5.03
N THR A 132 -36.89 -7.01 -5.91
CA THR A 132 -37.84 -6.80 -7.03
C THR A 132 -39.22 -6.39 -6.55
N GLU A 133 -39.79 -7.10 -5.55
CA GLU A 133 -41.10 -6.77 -5.00
C GLU A 133 -41.09 -5.38 -4.34
N PHE A 134 -40.00 -5.05 -3.64
CA PHE A 134 -39.81 -3.75 -3.01
C PHE A 134 -39.76 -2.61 -4.03
N VAL A 135 -39.10 -2.82 -5.16
CA VAL A 135 -38.97 -1.80 -6.24
C VAL A 135 -40.23 -1.71 -7.08
N LEU A 136 -40.89 -2.84 -7.41
CA LEU A 136 -42.05 -2.87 -8.33
C LEU A 136 -43.38 -2.58 -7.67
N THR A 137 -43.61 -2.95 -6.39
CA THR A 137 -44.86 -2.61 -5.67
C THR A 137 -45.03 -1.10 -5.45
N ARG A 138 -44.02 -0.30 -5.78
CA ARG A 138 -43.95 1.14 -5.60
C ARG A 138 -44.05 1.97 -6.87
N SER A 139 -44.43 1.37 -7.98
CA SER A 139 -44.87 2.12 -9.16
C SER A 139 -46.27 2.77 -8.88
N PRO A 140 -46.46 4.05 -9.27
CA PRO A 140 -47.58 4.86 -8.81
C PRO A 140 -48.89 4.37 -9.45
N ARG A 141 -49.68 3.65 -8.68
CA ARG A 141 -51.09 3.36 -8.94
C ARG A 141 -52.01 3.78 -7.79
N SER A 142 -51.63 4.80 -7.02
CA SER A 142 -52.39 5.28 -5.88
C SER A 142 -53.00 6.66 -6.11
N ARG A 143 -54.14 6.94 -5.51
CA ARG A 143 -54.87 8.21 -5.58
C ARG A 143 -54.14 9.32 -4.81
N PRO A 144 -54.26 10.60 -5.23
CA PRO A 144 -53.63 11.73 -4.54
C PRO A 144 -54.08 11.83 -3.07
N GLY A 145 -53.14 11.85 -2.10
CA GLY A 145 -53.40 12.03 -0.68
C GLY A 145 -53.28 10.80 0.21
N ASP A 146 -52.78 9.66 -0.29
CA ASP A 146 -52.55 8.45 0.49
C ASP A 146 -51.13 8.49 1.16
N PRO A 147 -50.97 8.18 2.47
CA PRO A 147 -49.70 8.06 3.15
C PRO A 147 -48.67 7.15 2.45
N GLY A 148 -49.15 6.27 1.54
CA GLY A 148 -48.34 5.46 0.64
C GLY A 148 -47.54 6.24 -0.40
N GLU A 149 -48.04 7.41 -0.87
CA GLU A 149 -47.35 8.23 -1.90
C GLU A 149 -46.12 8.97 -1.35
N GLU A 150 -46.25 9.54 -0.14
CA GLU A 150 -45.09 10.20 0.51
C GLU A 150 -43.96 9.20 0.80
N ARG A 151 -44.32 8.00 1.20
CA ARG A 151 -43.37 6.91 1.45
C ARG A 151 -42.70 6.43 0.14
N SER A 152 -43.46 6.28 -0.93
CA SER A 152 -42.97 5.86 -2.25
C SER A 152 -42.05 6.92 -2.86
N ALA A 153 -42.36 8.21 -2.72
CA ALA A 153 -41.54 9.33 -3.16
C ALA A 153 -40.22 9.39 -2.38
N MET A 154 -40.27 9.21 -1.06
CA MET A 154 -39.09 9.20 -0.20
C MET A 154 -38.13 8.05 -0.50
N GLU A 155 -38.66 6.89 -0.86
CA GLU A 155 -37.86 5.71 -1.20
C GLU A 155 -37.27 5.78 -2.61
N ALA A 156 -37.98 6.36 -3.58
CA ALA A 156 -37.41 6.70 -4.89
C ALA A 156 -36.27 7.73 -4.75
N GLU A 157 -36.43 8.71 -3.86
CA GLU A 157 -35.38 9.68 -3.55
C GLU A 157 -34.18 9.02 -2.87
N LEU A 158 -34.39 8.13 -1.91
CA LEU A 158 -33.31 7.37 -1.26
C LEU A 158 -32.57 6.49 -2.25
N TYR A 159 -33.27 5.86 -3.19
CA TYR A 159 -32.68 5.05 -4.24
C TYR A 159 -31.82 5.91 -5.19
N ALA A 160 -32.36 7.05 -5.65
CA ALA A 160 -31.63 7.97 -6.52
C ALA A 160 -30.37 8.50 -5.83
N ARG A 161 -30.47 8.84 -4.54
CA ARG A 161 -29.31 9.25 -3.74
C ARG A 161 -28.28 8.13 -3.54
N ALA A 162 -28.73 6.89 -3.33
CA ALA A 162 -27.82 5.75 -3.23
C ALA A 162 -27.05 5.49 -4.53
N GLN A 163 -27.71 5.59 -5.68
CA GLN A 163 -27.05 5.50 -6.98
C GLN A 163 -26.06 6.64 -7.21
N GLU A 164 -26.43 7.88 -6.87
CA GLU A 164 -25.55 9.03 -7.00
C GLU A 164 -24.31 8.92 -6.09
N LEU A 165 -24.51 8.49 -4.84
CA LEU A 165 -23.40 8.23 -3.90
C LEU A 165 -22.45 7.13 -4.42
N GLN A 166 -22.98 6.10 -5.05
CA GLN A 166 -22.16 5.06 -5.63
C GLN A 166 -21.35 5.60 -6.83
N ARG A 167 -21.99 6.34 -7.73
CA ARG A 167 -21.32 6.97 -8.87
C ARG A 167 -20.18 7.90 -8.40
N LEU A 168 -20.47 8.77 -7.44
CA LEU A 168 -19.49 9.68 -6.88
C LEU A 168 -18.33 8.93 -6.18
N ASN A 169 -18.63 7.83 -5.50
CA ASN A 169 -17.61 6.99 -4.86
C ASN A 169 -16.71 6.29 -5.90
N GLU A 170 -17.26 5.84 -7.02
CA GLU A 170 -16.49 5.28 -8.13
C GLU A 170 -15.61 6.34 -8.80
N GLU A 171 -16.16 7.51 -9.09
CA GLU A 171 -15.42 8.64 -9.66
C GLU A 171 -14.27 9.09 -8.72
N LEU A 172 -14.53 9.16 -7.41
CA LEU A 172 -13.54 9.48 -6.40
C LEU A 172 -12.42 8.43 -6.35
N ARG A 173 -12.78 7.14 -6.37
CA ARG A 173 -11.79 6.04 -6.39
C ARG A 173 -10.91 6.08 -7.65
N GLU A 174 -11.49 6.36 -8.81
CA GLU A 174 -10.73 6.50 -10.06
C GLU A 174 -9.83 7.73 -10.05
N ALA A 175 -10.29 8.84 -9.49
CA ALA A 175 -9.49 10.05 -9.31
C ALA A 175 -8.29 9.78 -8.41
N HIS A 176 -8.51 9.16 -7.24
CA HIS A 176 -7.45 8.77 -6.32
C HIS A 176 -6.46 7.76 -6.93
N ALA A 177 -6.94 6.79 -7.72
CA ALA A 177 -6.05 5.84 -8.40
C ALA A 177 -5.14 6.53 -9.43
N ARG A 178 -5.66 7.51 -10.16
CA ARG A 178 -4.88 8.32 -11.13
C ARG A 178 -3.87 9.22 -10.41
N GLU A 179 -4.28 9.87 -9.34
CA GLU A 179 -3.39 10.69 -8.50
C GLU A 179 -2.23 9.87 -7.94
N ARG A 180 -2.53 8.69 -7.37
CA ARG A 180 -1.52 7.76 -6.87
C ARG A 180 -0.53 7.32 -7.96
N GLN A 181 -1.03 6.96 -9.15
CA GLN A 181 -0.17 6.54 -10.24
C GLN A 181 0.76 7.67 -10.70
N THR A 182 0.25 8.90 -10.79
CA THR A 182 1.04 10.07 -11.13
C THR A 182 2.12 10.33 -10.07
N ALA A 183 1.75 10.23 -8.82
CA ALA A 183 2.64 10.44 -7.69
C ALA A 183 3.75 9.39 -7.63
N LEU A 184 3.45 8.10 -7.82
CA LEU A 184 4.45 7.03 -7.92
C LEU A 184 5.42 7.25 -9.09
N THR A 185 4.91 7.64 -10.25
CA THR A 185 5.76 7.92 -11.42
C THR A 185 6.71 9.10 -11.17
N LEU A 186 6.23 10.16 -10.50
CA LEU A 186 7.07 11.29 -10.12
C LEU A 186 8.12 10.88 -9.09
N GLN A 187 7.75 10.11 -8.09
CA GLN A 187 8.67 9.61 -7.07
C GLN A 187 9.77 8.74 -7.68
N GLU A 188 9.42 7.79 -8.56
CA GLU A 188 10.40 6.98 -9.28
C GLU A 188 11.36 7.84 -10.13
N ALA A 189 10.85 8.88 -10.81
CA ALA A 189 11.68 9.81 -11.56
C ALA A 189 12.59 10.66 -10.66
N MET A 190 12.12 11.00 -9.46
CA MET A 190 12.90 11.80 -8.49
C MET A 190 13.90 10.96 -7.71
N LEU A 191 13.60 9.70 -7.43
CA LEU A 191 14.50 8.74 -6.78
C LEU A 191 15.54 8.15 -7.73
N HIS A 192 15.93 8.85 -8.77
CA HIS A 192 16.91 8.39 -9.76
C HIS A 192 17.82 7.28 -9.21
N SER A 193 17.58 6.03 -9.63
CA SER A 193 18.36 4.89 -9.13
C SER A 193 19.84 5.15 -9.42
N PRO A 194 20.70 5.20 -8.40
CA PRO A 194 22.12 5.33 -8.65
C PRO A 194 22.57 4.14 -9.51
N ASP A 195 23.51 4.38 -10.39
CA ASP A 195 24.14 3.28 -11.14
C ASP A 195 24.94 2.39 -10.17
N LEU A 196 24.26 1.43 -9.57
CA LEU A 196 24.89 0.46 -8.66
C LEU A 196 25.62 -0.67 -9.42
N ALA A 197 25.67 -0.64 -10.74
CA ALA A 197 26.35 -1.68 -11.52
C ALA A 197 27.85 -1.77 -11.19
N GLY A 198 28.46 -0.65 -10.76
CA GLY A 198 29.84 -0.59 -10.24
C GLY A 198 30.00 -0.94 -8.76
N HIS A 199 28.91 -1.00 -7.99
CA HIS A 199 28.94 -1.14 -6.52
C HIS A 199 28.35 -2.45 -6.02
N ARG A 200 29.05 -3.56 -6.22
CA ARG A 200 28.61 -4.89 -5.73
C ARG A 200 28.53 -4.98 -4.21
N ASP A 201 29.19 -4.07 -3.51
CA ASP A 201 29.26 -3.99 -2.06
C ASP A 201 28.19 -3.06 -1.46
N ILE A 202 27.28 -2.52 -2.29
CA ILE A 202 26.15 -1.70 -1.84
C ILE A 202 24.83 -2.40 -2.15
N ALA A 203 23.93 -2.43 -1.18
CA ALA A 203 22.56 -2.85 -1.36
C ALA A 203 21.61 -1.75 -0.90
N VAL A 204 20.57 -1.50 -1.68
CA VAL A 204 19.50 -0.56 -1.37
C VAL A 204 18.18 -1.32 -1.35
N ARG A 205 17.32 -1.00 -0.38
CA ARG A 205 15.90 -1.38 -0.36
C ARG A 205 15.08 -0.13 -0.11
N TYR A 206 14.14 0.09 -0.98
CA TYR A 206 13.18 1.17 -0.87
C TYR A 206 11.78 0.58 -0.95
N MET A 207 10.98 0.78 0.08
CA MET A 207 9.64 0.19 0.20
C MET A 207 8.65 1.29 0.57
N PRO A 208 7.77 1.70 -0.36
CA PRO A 208 6.72 2.66 -0.06
C PRO A 208 5.64 2.06 0.84
N ALA A 209 5.04 2.86 1.71
CA ALA A 209 3.91 2.47 2.55
C ALA A 209 2.73 1.97 1.70
N THR A 210 2.19 0.80 2.04
CA THR A 210 1.15 0.14 1.24
C THR A 210 -0.27 0.60 1.56
N GLN A 211 -0.50 1.19 2.73
CA GLN A 211 -1.85 1.46 3.27
C GLN A 211 -2.40 2.85 2.96
N SER A 212 -1.65 3.76 2.36
CA SER A 212 -2.14 5.10 2.05
C SER A 212 -1.92 5.47 0.58
N LEU A 213 -2.69 6.46 0.11
CA LEU A 213 -2.48 7.16 -1.17
C LEU A 213 -1.14 7.93 -1.21
N ASN A 214 -0.27 7.69 -0.24
CA ASN A 214 0.85 8.53 0.09
C ASN A 214 2.06 8.17 -0.75
N VAL A 215 2.59 9.18 -1.40
CA VAL A 215 3.91 9.22 -1.98
C VAL A 215 4.87 9.62 -0.87
N CYS A 216 6.02 9.01 -0.84
CA CYS A 216 6.96 8.99 0.27
C CYS A 216 7.78 10.27 0.40
N GLY A 217 8.03 10.70 1.64
CA GLY A 217 9.03 11.71 1.99
C GLY A 217 10.46 11.17 2.08
N ASP A 218 10.60 9.86 2.18
CA ASP A 218 11.89 9.18 2.32
C ASP A 218 12.72 9.22 1.05
N TRP A 219 14.04 9.36 1.18
CA TRP A 219 14.97 9.21 0.06
C TRP A 219 16.29 8.57 0.47
N TYR A 220 17.00 8.09 -0.52
CA TYR A 220 18.39 7.70 -0.43
C TYR A 220 19.18 8.28 -1.60
N ASP A 221 20.51 8.36 -1.44
CA ASP A 221 21.42 8.80 -2.49
C ASP A 221 22.76 8.08 -2.37
N VAL A 222 23.36 7.73 -3.51
CA VAL A 222 24.71 7.18 -3.62
C VAL A 222 25.41 7.95 -4.72
N VAL A 223 26.56 8.55 -4.41
CA VAL A 223 27.29 9.44 -5.34
C VAL A 223 28.77 9.14 -5.29
N ASP A 224 29.35 8.83 -6.43
CA ASP A 224 30.80 8.74 -6.60
C ASP A 224 31.41 10.14 -6.67
N LEU A 225 32.44 10.37 -5.88
CA LEU A 225 33.21 11.61 -5.88
C LEU A 225 34.56 11.43 -6.57
N SER A 226 35.17 10.27 -6.44
CA SER A 226 36.43 9.87 -7.08
C SER A 226 36.53 8.34 -7.10
N GLU A 227 37.61 7.78 -7.65
CA GLU A 227 37.87 6.33 -7.65
C GLU A 227 37.91 5.73 -6.24
N ASP A 228 38.42 6.47 -5.26
CA ASP A 228 38.56 6.00 -3.87
C ASP A 228 37.52 6.58 -2.90
N THR A 229 36.59 7.41 -3.37
CA THR A 229 35.67 8.13 -2.47
C THR A 229 34.27 8.18 -3.05
N PHE A 230 33.31 7.72 -2.27
CA PHE A 230 31.88 7.83 -2.59
C PHE A 230 31.09 8.27 -1.37
N THR A 231 29.85 8.66 -1.58
CA THR A 231 28.97 9.07 -0.48
C THR A 231 27.65 8.36 -0.53
N VAL A 232 27.09 8.17 0.65
CA VAL A 232 25.74 7.67 0.84
C VAL A 232 24.94 8.63 1.72
N ALA A 233 23.65 8.76 1.44
CA ALA A 233 22.74 9.57 2.24
C ALA A 233 21.39 8.88 2.36
N VAL A 234 20.70 9.15 3.45
CA VAL A 234 19.29 8.83 3.68
C VAL A 234 18.65 10.05 4.35
N GLY A 235 17.39 10.30 4.07
CA GLY A 235 16.64 11.37 4.73
C GLY A 235 15.15 11.13 4.63
N ASP A 236 14.40 11.93 5.39
CA ASP A 236 12.96 11.85 5.51
C ASP A 236 12.35 13.24 5.62
N VAL A 237 11.39 13.55 4.75
CA VAL A 237 10.62 14.80 4.72
C VAL A 237 9.34 14.62 5.55
N VAL A 238 9.11 15.53 6.46
CA VAL A 238 7.89 15.54 7.29
C VAL A 238 6.64 15.60 6.43
N GLY A 239 5.74 14.63 6.63
CA GLY A 239 4.47 14.55 5.91
C GLY A 239 4.50 13.53 4.77
N HIS A 240 3.41 13.50 4.02
CA HIS A 240 3.20 12.49 2.97
C HIS A 240 2.49 13.11 1.76
N GLY A 241 2.54 12.42 0.65
CA GLY A 241 1.87 12.82 -0.58
C GLY A 241 2.77 13.58 -1.53
N LEU A 242 2.17 14.14 -2.57
CA LEU A 242 2.88 14.75 -3.69
C LEU A 242 3.78 15.92 -3.28
N GLU A 243 3.34 16.71 -2.30
CA GLU A 243 4.12 17.84 -1.78
C GLU A 243 5.40 17.36 -1.09
N ALA A 244 5.30 16.36 -0.20
CA ALA A 244 6.46 15.77 0.48
C ALA A 244 7.44 15.16 -0.53
N ALA A 245 6.95 14.44 -1.55
CA ALA A 245 7.78 13.89 -2.60
C ALA A 245 8.49 14.97 -3.44
N ALA A 246 7.81 16.06 -3.76
CA ALA A 246 8.43 17.17 -4.47
C ALA A 246 9.55 17.82 -3.65
N VAL A 247 9.31 18.07 -2.36
CA VAL A 247 10.33 18.57 -1.42
C VAL A 247 11.49 17.58 -1.30
N MET A 248 11.21 16.30 -1.15
CA MET A 248 12.20 15.22 -1.13
C MET A 248 13.12 15.28 -2.36
N GLY A 249 12.54 15.31 -3.55
CA GLY A 249 13.31 15.38 -4.80
C GLY A 249 14.21 16.61 -4.90
N MET A 250 13.72 17.78 -4.45
CA MET A 250 14.51 19.01 -4.40
C MET A 250 15.66 18.93 -3.40
N LEU A 251 15.40 18.45 -2.17
CA LEU A 251 16.42 18.34 -1.12
C LEU A 251 17.49 17.30 -1.48
N ARG A 252 17.07 16.14 -1.99
CA ARG A 252 17.99 15.11 -2.46
C ARG A 252 18.90 15.63 -3.57
N SER A 253 18.33 16.30 -4.58
CA SER A 253 19.10 16.85 -5.70
C SER A 253 20.07 17.96 -5.24
N ALA A 254 19.63 18.82 -4.32
CA ALA A 254 20.45 19.86 -3.74
C ALA A 254 21.65 19.29 -2.95
N LEU A 255 21.40 18.24 -2.12
CA LEU A 255 22.46 17.57 -1.36
C LEU A 255 23.44 16.84 -2.28
N SER A 256 22.94 16.17 -3.30
CA SER A 256 23.74 15.47 -4.31
C SER A 256 24.63 16.43 -5.10
N ALA A 257 24.13 17.60 -5.46
CA ALA A 257 24.93 18.66 -6.11
C ALA A 257 25.95 19.29 -5.14
N ALA A 258 25.52 19.58 -3.90
CA ALA A 258 26.38 20.18 -2.89
C ALA A 258 27.60 19.31 -2.57
N VAL A 259 27.46 18.01 -2.43
CA VAL A 259 28.56 17.10 -2.08
C VAL A 259 29.54 16.89 -3.22
N ARG A 260 29.13 17.01 -4.48
CA ARG A 260 30.04 17.01 -5.64
C ARG A 260 30.97 18.23 -5.68
N ALA A 261 30.48 19.36 -5.15
CA ALA A 261 31.25 20.59 -5.06
C ALA A 261 32.05 20.70 -3.75
N ILE A 262 31.50 20.13 -2.65
CA ILE A 262 32.05 20.26 -1.29
C ILE A 262 32.09 18.86 -0.68
N HIS A 263 33.25 18.23 -0.68
CA HIS A 263 33.41 16.83 -0.23
C HIS A 263 33.24 16.67 1.30
N GLU A 264 33.26 17.75 2.06
CA GLU A 264 33.03 17.74 3.50
C GLU A 264 31.54 17.64 3.81
N PRO A 265 31.03 16.51 4.42
CA PRO A 265 29.64 16.29 4.58
C PRO A 265 28.94 17.35 5.44
N GLY A 266 29.59 17.87 6.48
CA GLY A 266 29.06 18.95 7.31
C GLY A 266 28.79 20.23 6.51
N LYS A 267 29.75 20.67 5.67
CA LYS A 267 29.58 21.86 4.82
C LYS A 267 28.50 21.63 3.73
N ALA A 268 28.46 20.45 3.12
CA ALA A 268 27.41 20.12 2.16
C ALA A 268 26.03 20.16 2.82
N MET A 269 25.89 19.65 4.06
CA MET A 269 24.66 19.69 4.84
C MET A 269 24.27 21.14 5.24
N ASP A 270 25.24 22.03 5.48
CA ASP A 270 24.98 23.48 5.69
C ASP A 270 24.34 24.13 4.46
N VAL A 271 24.81 23.78 3.26
CA VAL A 271 24.16 24.22 2.02
C VAL A 271 22.74 23.77 1.93
N LEU A 272 22.50 22.48 2.21
CA LEU A 272 21.16 21.92 2.23
C LEU A 272 20.26 22.59 3.27
N CYS A 273 20.77 22.84 4.47
CA CYS A 273 20.03 23.51 5.55
C CYS A 273 19.60 24.94 5.16
N ARG A 274 20.46 25.68 4.49
CA ARG A 274 20.13 27.02 3.96
C ARG A 274 19.09 26.93 2.84
N TYR A 275 19.21 25.94 1.97
CA TYR A 275 18.26 25.72 0.89
C TYR A 275 16.87 25.33 1.44
N ALA A 276 16.80 24.44 2.43
CA ALA A 276 15.56 24.01 3.07
C ALA A 276 14.73 25.15 3.67
N ARG A 277 15.38 26.27 4.07
CA ARG A 277 14.69 27.47 4.59
C ARG A 277 13.99 28.31 3.53
N THR A 278 14.23 28.05 2.25
CA THR A 278 13.66 28.87 1.17
C THR A 278 12.24 28.47 0.79
N PHE A 279 11.72 27.35 1.31
CA PHE A 279 10.36 26.89 1.02
C PHE A 279 9.73 26.15 2.20
N GLU A 280 8.42 26.31 2.32
CA GLU A 280 7.58 25.59 3.28
C GLU A 280 7.61 24.09 2.97
N GLY A 281 7.43 23.25 3.98
CA GLY A 281 7.46 21.79 3.84
C GLY A 281 8.85 21.15 3.91
N ALA A 282 9.94 21.91 3.73
CA ALA A 282 11.30 21.41 3.91
C ALA A 282 11.83 21.54 5.35
N LEU A 283 11.14 22.31 6.18
CA LEU A 283 11.51 22.49 7.59
C LEU A 283 11.29 21.22 8.40
N ALA A 284 12.18 20.96 9.35
CA ALA A 284 12.18 19.76 10.19
C ALA A 284 12.44 18.44 9.44
N THR A 285 12.76 18.48 8.16
CA THR A 285 13.26 17.32 7.41
C THR A 285 14.51 16.77 8.08
N THR A 286 14.62 15.45 8.18
CA THR A 286 15.80 14.78 8.70
C THR A 286 16.68 14.24 7.57
N ALA A 287 17.98 14.26 7.77
CA ALA A 287 18.93 13.71 6.80
C ALA A 287 20.24 13.31 7.46
N VAL A 288 20.83 12.22 6.98
CA VAL A 288 22.18 11.79 7.32
C VAL A 288 23.00 11.61 6.05
N LYS A 289 24.25 12.05 6.08
CA LYS A 289 25.22 11.93 4.98
C LYS A 289 26.52 11.37 5.48
N ALA A 290 27.03 10.34 4.79
CA ALA A 290 28.35 9.75 5.05
C ALA A 290 29.20 9.78 3.78
N VAL A 291 30.46 10.17 3.91
CA VAL A 291 31.49 10.09 2.91
C VAL A 291 32.45 8.97 3.28
N ILE A 292 32.62 8.03 2.39
CA ILE A 292 33.46 6.85 2.56
C ILE A 292 34.75 7.02 1.74
N ASP A 293 35.87 7.07 2.42
CA ASP A 293 37.21 7.07 1.81
C ASP A 293 37.78 5.66 1.91
N THR A 294 37.78 4.93 0.82
CA THR A 294 38.22 3.53 0.75
C THR A 294 39.71 3.38 0.90
N ARG A 295 40.49 4.36 0.45
CA ARG A 295 41.95 4.37 0.56
C ARG A 295 42.40 4.57 1.99
N ARG A 296 41.81 5.56 2.70
CA ARG A 296 42.09 5.84 4.10
C ARG A 296 41.35 4.98 5.07
N ARG A 297 40.33 4.29 4.61
CA ARG A 297 39.40 3.46 5.42
C ARG A 297 38.73 4.27 6.52
N HIS A 298 38.17 5.39 6.17
CA HIS A 298 37.46 6.28 7.07
C HIS A 298 36.07 6.59 6.54
N ILE A 299 35.12 6.70 7.46
CA ILE A 299 33.78 7.24 7.22
C ILE A 299 33.71 8.59 7.92
N THR A 300 33.45 9.66 7.16
CA THR A 300 33.13 10.98 7.73
C THR A 300 31.64 11.24 7.53
N TYR A 301 30.93 11.54 8.61
CA TYR A 301 29.47 11.68 8.55
C TYR A 301 28.98 12.90 9.31
N THR A 302 27.75 13.31 8.99
CA THR A 302 26.96 14.34 9.66
C THR A 302 25.48 13.97 9.62
N SER A 303 24.74 14.32 10.67
CA SER A 303 23.29 14.09 10.75
C SER A 303 22.55 15.37 11.09
N ALA A 304 21.45 15.60 10.39
CA ALA A 304 20.49 16.67 10.64
C ALA A 304 19.21 16.05 11.23
N GLY A 305 19.22 15.73 12.54
CA GLY A 305 18.06 15.16 13.24
C GLY A 305 17.67 13.74 12.81
N HIS A 306 18.45 13.12 11.94
CA HIS A 306 18.16 11.77 11.44
C HIS A 306 18.68 10.69 12.39
N LEU A 307 18.08 9.50 12.31
CA LEU A 307 18.52 8.32 13.06
C LEU A 307 20.00 8.02 12.84
N PRO A 308 20.72 7.58 13.88
CA PRO A 308 22.16 7.34 13.76
C PRO A 308 22.44 6.14 12.85
N PRO A 309 23.34 6.24 11.87
CA PRO A 309 23.81 5.09 11.11
C PRO A 309 24.38 4.03 12.01
N ALA A 310 24.19 2.76 11.67
CA ALA A 310 24.77 1.64 12.39
C ALA A 310 26.05 1.16 11.67
N LEU A 311 27.13 1.01 12.41
CA LEU A 311 28.37 0.40 11.94
C LEU A 311 28.54 -0.98 12.59
N SER A 312 28.31 -2.02 11.79
CA SER A 312 28.49 -3.43 12.19
C SER A 312 29.90 -3.86 11.85
N ARG A 313 30.67 -4.23 12.85
CA ARG A 313 32.04 -4.72 12.69
C ARG A 313 32.04 -6.20 12.25
N SER A 314 33.11 -6.60 11.62
CA SER A 314 33.30 -7.99 11.18
C SER A 314 33.33 -9.00 12.32
N ASP A 315 33.61 -8.56 13.58
CA ASP A 315 33.55 -9.36 14.81
C ASP A 315 32.12 -9.52 15.39
N GLY A 316 31.15 -8.83 14.78
CA GLY A 316 29.74 -8.83 15.20
C GLY A 316 29.37 -7.74 16.20
N THR A 317 30.31 -6.87 16.61
CA THR A 317 29.98 -5.69 17.40
C THR A 317 29.28 -4.65 16.55
N VAL A 318 28.28 -3.96 17.10
CA VAL A 318 27.52 -2.92 16.42
C VAL A 318 27.58 -1.63 17.22
N SER A 319 27.93 -0.54 16.56
CA SER A 319 27.94 0.81 17.15
C SER A 319 27.04 1.74 16.35
N LEU A 320 26.33 2.62 17.04
CA LEU A 320 25.56 3.69 16.42
C LEU A 320 26.45 4.93 16.28
N LEU A 321 26.38 5.58 15.12
CA LEU A 321 27.20 6.76 14.79
C LEU A 321 26.41 8.03 15.12
N ASP A 322 26.44 8.48 16.36
CA ASP A 322 25.64 9.58 16.92
C ASP A 322 26.42 10.86 17.27
N GLN A 323 27.76 10.86 17.11
CA GLN A 323 28.62 11.96 17.56
C GLN A 323 28.49 13.26 16.76
N ALA A 324 27.88 13.22 15.59
CA ALA A 324 27.66 14.38 14.71
C ALA A 324 26.18 14.62 14.43
N THR A 325 25.33 14.41 15.43
CA THR A 325 23.89 14.65 15.34
C THR A 325 23.56 16.05 15.76
N GLU A 326 22.91 16.80 14.87
CA GLU A 326 22.42 18.15 15.08
C GLU A 326 20.92 18.24 14.76
N PRO A 327 20.24 19.33 15.11
CA PRO A 327 18.81 19.50 14.83
C PRO A 327 18.46 19.34 13.35
N PRO A 328 17.21 18.93 13.02
CA PRO A 328 16.71 18.81 11.66
C PRO A 328 16.94 20.04 10.79
N LEU A 329 16.77 19.88 9.47
CA LEU A 329 16.99 20.95 8.50
C LEU A 329 16.09 22.16 8.79
N GLY A 330 16.65 23.35 8.69
CA GLY A 330 15.92 24.61 8.81
C GLY A 330 15.55 25.06 10.22
N VAL A 331 15.65 24.20 11.24
CA VAL A 331 15.22 24.49 12.62
C VAL A 331 16.15 25.49 13.32
N VAL A 332 17.45 25.42 13.08
CA VAL A 332 18.45 26.32 13.72
C VAL A 332 18.91 27.40 12.76
N THR A 333 18.93 28.65 13.25
CA THR A 333 19.24 29.86 12.45
C THR A 333 20.67 30.35 12.58
N GLY A 334 21.58 29.61 13.19
CA GLY A 334 22.98 29.99 13.38
C GLY A 334 23.84 29.88 12.12
N GLN A 335 25.01 30.56 12.15
CA GLN A 335 26.04 30.49 11.07
C GLN A 335 27.13 29.44 11.36
N ALA A 336 26.98 28.64 12.41
CA ALA A 336 27.96 27.60 12.72
C ALA A 336 27.93 26.49 11.68
N THR A 337 29.10 26.06 11.23
CA THR A 337 29.25 24.89 10.35
C THR A 337 28.77 23.66 11.10
N ARG A 338 27.96 22.83 10.45
CA ARG A 338 27.44 21.60 11.06
C ARG A 338 28.56 20.67 11.48
N ALA A 339 28.38 20.06 12.63
CA ALA A 339 29.33 19.09 13.16
C ALA A 339 29.45 17.88 12.21
N GLN A 340 30.66 17.37 12.11
CA GLN A 340 30.91 16.09 11.45
C GLN A 340 31.86 15.26 12.32
N ALA A 341 31.74 13.96 12.25
CA ALA A 341 32.59 13.00 12.96
C ALA A 341 33.21 12.03 11.96
N THR A 342 34.39 11.52 12.32
CA THR A 342 35.09 10.55 11.49
C THR A 342 35.38 9.29 12.29
N VAL A 343 35.08 8.13 11.69
CA VAL A 343 35.33 6.81 12.27
C VAL A 343 36.15 5.96 11.30
N ALA A 344 37.13 5.25 11.81
CA ALA A 344 37.88 4.29 11.03
C ALA A 344 37.11 2.97 10.91
N TYR A 345 37.28 2.28 9.80
CA TYR A 345 36.71 0.96 9.56
C TYR A 345 37.76 -0.05 9.10
N THR A 346 37.44 -1.33 9.18
CA THR A 346 38.25 -2.42 8.65
C THR A 346 37.50 -3.15 7.52
N PRO A 347 38.20 -3.75 6.55
CA PRO A 347 37.56 -4.51 5.50
C PRO A 347 36.64 -5.61 6.06
N GLY A 348 35.42 -5.66 5.55
CA GLY A 348 34.39 -6.56 6.02
C GLY A 348 33.43 -5.95 7.04
N ASP A 349 33.68 -4.74 7.55
CA ASP A 349 32.70 -3.96 8.32
C ASP A 349 31.52 -3.54 7.41
N THR A 350 30.40 -3.21 7.99
CA THR A 350 29.18 -2.84 7.24
C THR A 350 28.56 -1.58 7.82
N LEU A 351 28.42 -0.56 7.00
CA LEU A 351 27.67 0.65 7.32
C LEU A 351 26.21 0.51 6.87
N VAL A 352 25.28 0.87 7.74
CA VAL A 352 23.83 0.79 7.49
C VAL A 352 23.19 2.13 7.80
N LEU A 353 22.53 2.72 6.80
CA LEU A 353 21.68 3.90 6.92
C LEU A 353 20.24 3.49 6.66
N TYR A 354 19.29 4.07 7.38
CA TYR A 354 17.89 3.65 7.34
C TYR A 354 16.97 4.76 7.83
N THR A 355 15.71 4.75 7.39
CA THR A 355 14.64 5.61 7.90
C THR A 355 13.87 4.92 9.02
N ASP A 356 13.05 5.68 9.73
CA ASP A 356 12.33 5.26 10.92
C ASP A 356 11.34 4.12 10.68
N GLY A 357 10.70 4.06 9.49
CA GLY A 357 9.82 2.97 9.10
C GLY A 357 10.45 1.57 9.22
N LEU A 358 11.78 1.45 9.21
CA LEU A 358 12.48 0.19 9.45
C LEU A 358 12.37 -0.27 10.91
N ILE A 359 12.35 0.65 11.87
CA ILE A 359 12.50 0.35 13.31
C ILE A 359 11.33 0.80 14.16
N GLU A 360 10.57 1.81 13.73
CA GLU A 360 9.46 2.37 14.50
C GLU A 360 8.25 1.43 14.53
N ARG A 361 7.59 1.40 15.68
CA ARG A 361 6.32 0.70 15.93
C ARG A 361 5.43 1.61 16.78
N ARG A 362 4.11 1.62 16.47
CA ARG A 362 3.13 2.54 17.10
C ARG A 362 3.09 2.50 18.62
N ASP A 363 3.43 1.37 19.23
CA ASP A 363 3.30 1.14 20.67
C ASP A 363 4.66 0.91 21.36
N GLU A 364 5.77 1.26 20.71
CA GLU A 364 7.11 1.03 21.24
C GLU A 364 7.97 2.30 21.24
N ASP A 365 8.91 2.36 22.19
CA ASP A 365 9.96 3.37 22.21
C ASP A 365 10.96 3.12 21.06
N ILE A 366 11.45 4.19 20.45
CA ILE A 366 12.46 4.17 19.38
C ILE A 366 13.70 3.37 19.78
N ASP A 367 14.10 3.44 21.06
CA ASP A 367 15.21 2.67 21.62
C ASP A 367 14.99 1.15 21.55
N ALA A 368 13.74 0.68 21.60
CA ALA A 368 13.41 -0.72 21.41
C ALA A 368 13.65 -1.14 19.95
N GLY A 369 13.29 -0.27 19.00
CA GLY A 369 13.58 -0.43 17.58
C GLY A 369 15.09 -0.50 17.30
N LEU A 370 15.86 0.43 17.86
CA LEU A 370 17.33 0.44 17.74
C LEU A 370 17.97 -0.82 18.32
N ARG A 371 17.50 -1.31 19.45
CA ARG A 371 17.99 -2.59 20.03
C ARG A 371 17.65 -3.79 19.14
N ARG A 372 16.48 -3.83 18.50
CA ARG A 372 16.13 -4.88 17.54
C ARG A 372 17.04 -4.84 16.32
N LEU A 373 17.27 -3.65 15.75
CA LEU A 373 18.15 -3.46 14.60
C LEU A 373 19.58 -3.90 14.92
N THR A 374 20.18 -3.40 16.01
CA THR A 374 21.55 -3.76 16.40
C THR A 374 21.69 -5.25 16.68
N GLY A 375 20.69 -5.86 17.33
CA GLY A 375 20.65 -7.30 17.55
C GLY A 375 20.52 -8.11 16.24
N ALA A 376 19.76 -7.63 15.27
CA ALA A 376 19.64 -8.28 13.95
C ALA A 376 20.96 -8.15 13.16
N LEU A 377 21.58 -6.98 13.16
CA LEU A 377 22.88 -6.75 12.53
C LEU A 377 23.97 -7.66 13.08
N ALA A 378 24.06 -7.78 14.41
CA ALA A 378 25.03 -8.69 15.07
C ALA A 378 24.84 -10.15 14.65
N ARG A 379 23.59 -10.62 14.53
CA ARG A 379 23.29 -12.00 14.10
C ARG A 379 23.64 -12.25 12.64
N HIS A 380 23.52 -11.24 11.78
CA HIS A 380 23.62 -11.37 10.33
C HIS A 380 24.87 -10.71 9.72
N ALA A 381 25.85 -10.31 10.54
CA ALA A 381 27.03 -9.54 10.16
C ALA A 381 27.82 -10.12 8.96
N ARG A 382 27.78 -11.44 8.74
CA ARG A 382 28.54 -12.14 7.70
C ARG A 382 27.80 -12.27 6.36
N LEU A 383 26.55 -11.87 6.28
CA LEU A 383 25.78 -11.95 5.03
C LEU A 383 26.29 -10.90 4.03
N SER A 384 26.15 -11.18 2.73
CA SER A 384 26.36 -10.16 1.69
C SER A 384 25.34 -9.03 1.83
N PRO A 385 25.63 -7.80 1.34
CA PRO A 385 24.73 -6.65 1.52
C PRO A 385 23.27 -6.93 1.12
N CYS A 386 23.05 -7.56 -0.04
CA CYS A 386 21.69 -7.89 -0.49
C CYS A 386 20.98 -8.88 0.45
N ARG A 387 21.68 -9.93 0.88
CA ARG A 387 21.10 -10.93 1.82
C ARG A 387 20.91 -10.33 3.21
N LEU A 388 21.80 -9.43 3.63
CA LEU A 388 21.64 -8.72 4.89
C LEU A 388 20.42 -7.82 4.88
N ALA A 389 20.18 -7.09 3.78
CA ALA A 389 18.98 -6.27 3.63
C ALA A 389 17.70 -7.10 3.77
N ASP A 390 17.61 -8.23 3.06
CA ASP A 390 16.44 -9.11 3.12
C ASP A 390 16.27 -9.74 4.51
N ALA A 391 17.37 -10.15 5.17
CA ALA A 391 17.35 -10.68 6.52
C ALA A 391 16.93 -9.64 7.57
N LEU A 392 17.32 -8.37 7.42
CA LEU A 392 16.89 -7.28 8.30
C LEU A 392 15.39 -7.03 8.15
N LEU A 393 14.89 -6.88 6.92
CA LEU A 393 13.46 -6.69 6.67
C LEU A 393 12.62 -7.82 7.28
N ALA A 394 13.04 -9.07 7.10
CA ALA A 394 12.37 -10.22 7.69
C ALA A 394 12.47 -10.25 9.22
N SER A 395 13.66 -10.01 9.79
CA SER A 395 13.89 -10.06 11.26
C SER A 395 13.18 -8.94 12.01
N LEU A 396 12.96 -7.81 11.35
CA LEU A 396 12.26 -6.65 11.89
C LEU A 396 10.75 -6.70 11.63
N GLY A 397 10.24 -7.70 10.91
CA GLY A 397 8.80 -7.90 10.67
C GLY A 397 8.16 -6.78 9.84
N VAL A 398 8.91 -6.19 8.92
CA VAL A 398 8.45 -5.03 8.15
C VAL A 398 7.53 -5.41 7.01
N ALA A 399 7.64 -6.64 6.49
CA ALA A 399 6.83 -7.15 5.39
C ALA A 399 5.31 -7.10 5.67
N ASP A 400 4.90 -7.19 6.94
CA ASP A 400 3.50 -7.22 7.37
C ASP A 400 3.00 -5.88 7.93
N SER A 401 3.88 -4.88 8.14
CA SER A 401 3.51 -3.69 8.92
C SER A 401 3.13 -2.47 8.07
N GLY A 402 3.48 -2.38 6.81
CA GLY A 402 3.06 -1.39 5.79
C GLY A 402 2.69 0.05 6.22
N CYS A 403 3.10 0.46 7.43
CA CYS A 403 2.62 1.69 8.08
C CYS A 403 3.41 2.92 7.68
N ASP A 404 4.68 2.78 7.28
CA ASP A 404 5.55 3.88 6.88
C ASP A 404 6.51 3.47 5.77
N ASP A 405 7.11 4.46 5.15
CA ASP A 405 8.09 4.29 4.08
C ASP A 405 9.41 3.78 4.66
N ILE A 406 10.16 3.04 3.86
CA ILE A 406 11.46 2.51 4.28
C ILE A 406 12.49 2.76 3.21
N ALA A 407 13.51 3.52 3.56
CA ALA A 407 14.76 3.58 2.82
C ALA A 407 15.87 2.90 3.64
N LEU A 408 16.52 1.91 3.06
CA LEU A 408 17.63 1.16 3.67
C LEU A 408 18.81 1.09 2.71
N VAL A 409 19.95 1.59 3.15
CA VAL A 409 21.20 1.54 2.41
C VAL A 409 22.23 0.76 3.22
N ILE A 410 22.80 -0.28 2.65
CA ILE A 410 23.83 -1.13 3.26
C ILE A 410 25.08 -1.07 2.41
N VAL A 411 26.19 -0.73 3.03
CA VAL A 411 27.51 -0.64 2.41
C VAL A 411 28.47 -1.60 3.09
N ARG A 412 29.00 -2.57 2.36
CA ARG A 412 30.11 -3.41 2.81
C ARG A 412 31.41 -2.63 2.56
N LEU A 413 32.20 -2.47 3.57
CA LEU A 413 33.42 -1.66 3.61
C LEU A 413 34.69 -2.51 3.42
#